data_c829d4b7b6d6ba687f4436ee1201cb1c
#
_entry.id   c829d4b7b6d6ba687f4436ee1201cb1c
#
_cell.length_a   1.000
_cell.length_b   1.000
_cell.length_c   1.000
_cell.angle_alpha   90.00
_cell.angle_beta   90.00
_cell.angle_gamma   90.00
#
_symmetry.space_group_name_H-M   'P 1'
#
loop_
_entity.id
_entity.type
_entity.pdbx_description
1 polymer ?
#
loop_
_entity_poly.entity_id
_entity_poly.type
_entity_poly.pdbx_seq_one_letter_code
_entity_poly.pdbx_strand_id
1 'polypeptide(L)'
;MCGFIASFGQNINHKGLKIAFNQLQRRGPDAEGIWKKDNIFLGSRRLAIFDLHDRSNQPMTSICNRYVLVFNGSIYNYLELRNYLLNLGIKLRTTSDTEVIIELFVLEGPKMLSRLQGMFSF
;
A
#
# COMPACT_ATOMS: atom_id res chain seq x y z
N MET A 1 -9.58 5.97 8.61
CA MET A 1 -8.30 5.25 8.41
C MET A 1 -8.58 3.99 7.61
N CYS A 2 -7.73 3.68 6.66
CA CYS A 2 -7.80 2.46 5.85
C CYS A 2 -7.78 1.18 6.69
N GLY A 3 -8.03 0.07 6.07
CA GLY A 3 -7.82 -1.25 6.64
C GLY A 3 -7.28 -2.19 5.58
N PHE A 4 -6.40 -3.08 5.94
CA PHE A 4 -5.95 -4.12 5.02
C PHE A 4 -5.91 -5.49 5.68
N ILE A 5 -5.88 -6.51 4.85
CA ILE A 5 -5.69 -7.89 5.23
C ILE A 5 -4.64 -8.51 4.31
N ALA A 6 -3.72 -9.23 4.90
CA ALA A 6 -2.73 -10.02 4.18
C ALA A 6 -2.77 -11.46 4.69
N SER A 7 -2.69 -12.41 3.76
CA SER A 7 -2.60 -13.83 4.08
C SER A 7 -1.66 -14.52 3.11
N PHE A 8 -0.85 -15.43 3.63
CA PHE A 8 0.05 -16.24 2.84
C PHE A 8 0.17 -17.64 3.44
N GLY A 9 0.34 -18.64 2.59
CA GLY A 9 0.45 -20.04 3.00
C GLY A 9 -0.28 -21.01 2.07
N GLN A 10 -0.06 -22.30 2.26
CA GLN A 10 -0.56 -23.34 1.35
C GLN A 10 -2.08 -23.53 1.41
N ASN A 11 -2.74 -23.22 2.54
CA ASN A 11 -4.18 -23.46 2.74
C ASN A 11 -4.91 -22.16 3.09
N ILE A 12 -5.02 -21.25 2.12
CA ILE A 12 -5.74 -19.99 2.32
C ILE A 12 -7.24 -20.25 2.37
N ASN A 13 -7.87 -19.93 3.51
CA ASN A 13 -9.32 -19.94 3.64
C ASN A 13 -9.94 -18.71 2.97
N HIS A 14 -10.16 -18.78 1.66
CA HIS A 14 -10.71 -17.66 0.88
C HIS A 14 -12.08 -17.19 1.36
N LYS A 15 -12.93 -18.09 1.87
CA LYS A 15 -14.26 -17.74 2.43
C LYS A 15 -14.10 -16.90 3.71
N GLY A 16 -13.26 -17.35 4.62
CA GLY A 16 -12.95 -16.62 5.85
C GLY A 16 -12.32 -15.26 5.58
N LEU A 17 -11.37 -15.18 4.63
CA LEU A 17 -10.74 -13.92 4.22
C LEU A 17 -11.75 -12.93 3.63
N LYS A 18 -12.71 -13.40 2.82
CA LYS A 18 -13.75 -12.53 2.27
C LYS A 18 -14.64 -11.96 3.37
N ILE A 19 -15.01 -12.77 4.37
CA ILE A 19 -15.78 -12.30 5.53
C ILE A 19 -14.98 -11.25 6.31
N ALA A 20 -13.72 -11.52 6.65
CA ALA A 20 -12.85 -10.60 7.37
C ALA A 20 -12.63 -9.29 6.58
N PHE A 21 -12.42 -9.38 5.26
CA PHE A 21 -12.27 -8.23 4.37
C PHE A 21 -13.52 -7.34 4.37
N ASN A 22 -14.70 -7.91 4.36
CA ASN A 22 -15.96 -7.16 4.40
C ASN A 22 -16.12 -6.40 5.72
N GLN A 23 -15.62 -6.92 6.85
CA GLN A 23 -15.64 -6.19 8.13
C GLN A 23 -14.81 -4.92 8.12
N LEU A 24 -13.83 -4.80 7.24
CA LEU A 24 -13.01 -3.60 7.08
C LEU A 24 -13.73 -2.46 6.35
N GLN A 25 -14.92 -2.68 5.78
CA GLN A 25 -15.66 -1.67 5.00
C GLN A 25 -15.92 -0.38 5.79
N ARG A 26 -16.20 -0.48 7.09
CA ARG A 26 -16.42 0.70 7.95
C ARG A 26 -15.16 1.55 8.14
N ARG A 27 -13.97 0.97 7.96
CA ARG A 27 -12.69 1.67 8.08
C ARG A 27 -12.27 2.38 6.80
N GLY A 28 -12.65 1.80 5.65
CA GLY A 28 -12.31 2.33 4.34
C GLY A 28 -13.48 2.16 3.37
N PRO A 29 -14.45 3.07 3.40
CA PRO A 29 -15.66 2.96 2.59
C PRO A 29 -15.48 3.39 1.13
N ASP A 30 -14.42 4.16 0.80
CA ASP A 30 -14.32 4.87 -0.46
C ASP A 30 -13.85 3.99 -1.61
N ALA A 31 -12.97 3.04 -1.34
CA ALA A 31 -12.50 2.09 -2.35
C ALA A 31 -12.09 0.75 -1.73
N GLU A 32 -12.16 -0.29 -2.56
CA GLU A 32 -11.66 -1.62 -2.22
C GLU A 32 -10.76 -2.16 -3.33
N GLY A 33 -9.79 -2.98 -2.94
CA GLY A 33 -8.97 -3.70 -3.89
C GLY A 33 -8.49 -5.02 -3.33
N ILE A 34 -8.34 -5.99 -4.22
CA ILE A 34 -7.84 -7.33 -3.90
C ILE A 34 -6.78 -7.70 -4.93
N TRP A 35 -5.66 -8.18 -4.43
CA TRP A 35 -4.61 -8.80 -5.24
C TRP A 35 -4.36 -10.22 -4.76
N LYS A 36 -4.24 -11.15 -5.70
CA LYS A 36 -4.01 -12.56 -5.43
C LYS A 36 -2.94 -13.09 -6.38
N LYS A 37 -2.02 -13.85 -5.84
CA LYS A 37 -1.06 -14.60 -6.64
C LYS A 37 -0.61 -15.81 -5.83
N ASP A 38 -0.68 -16.98 -6.47
CA ASP A 38 -0.30 -18.25 -5.84
C ASP A 38 -0.97 -18.40 -4.44
N ASN A 39 -0.15 -18.48 -3.41
CA ASN A 39 -0.55 -18.64 -2.01
C ASN A 39 -0.56 -17.31 -1.24
N ILE A 40 -0.77 -16.17 -1.93
CA ILE A 40 -0.79 -14.84 -1.33
C ILE A 40 -2.13 -14.16 -1.64
N PHE A 41 -2.71 -13.57 -0.62
CA PHE A 41 -3.89 -12.71 -0.71
C PHE A 41 -3.59 -11.37 -0.02
N LEU A 42 -3.78 -10.29 -0.74
CA LEU A 42 -3.75 -8.93 -0.20
C LEU A 42 -5.08 -8.24 -0.50
N GLY A 43 -5.69 -7.66 0.53
CA GLY A 43 -6.92 -6.90 0.39
C GLY A 43 -6.82 -5.57 1.10
N SER A 44 -7.33 -4.50 0.50
CA SER A 44 -7.34 -3.16 1.08
C SER A 44 -8.70 -2.51 0.97
N ARG A 45 -9.13 -1.87 2.05
CA ARG A 45 -10.27 -0.96 2.13
C ARG A 45 -9.73 0.44 2.40
N ARG A 46 -9.98 1.37 1.50
CA ARG A 46 -9.40 2.70 1.51
C ARG A 46 -10.38 3.75 2.02
N LEU A 47 -9.90 4.60 2.93
CA LEU A 47 -10.43 5.94 3.18
C LEU A 47 -9.53 6.92 2.43
N ALA A 48 -10.06 7.58 1.42
CA ALA A 48 -9.30 8.44 0.53
C ALA A 48 -9.09 9.82 1.19
N ILE A 49 -7.90 10.05 1.75
CA ILE A 49 -7.50 11.31 2.38
C ILE A 49 -6.46 12.03 1.51
N PHE A 50 -5.45 11.29 1.04
CA PHE A 50 -4.42 11.78 0.11
C PHE A 50 -4.65 11.20 -1.27
N ASP A 51 -4.43 11.99 -2.33
CA ASP A 51 -4.63 11.63 -3.73
C ASP A 51 -5.96 10.88 -3.96
N LEU A 52 -7.04 11.63 -4.09
CA LEU A 52 -8.41 11.08 -4.17
C LEU A 52 -8.69 10.25 -5.43
N HIS A 53 -7.73 10.16 -6.35
CA HIS A 53 -7.87 9.42 -7.59
C HIS A 53 -7.69 7.90 -7.40
N ASP A 54 -8.35 7.12 -8.26
CA ASP A 54 -8.27 5.65 -8.28
C ASP A 54 -6.87 5.10 -8.50
N ARG A 55 -5.98 5.88 -9.12
CA ARG A 55 -4.56 5.53 -9.31
C ARG A 55 -3.80 5.27 -8.00
N SER A 56 -4.32 5.80 -6.88
CA SER A 56 -3.76 5.62 -5.54
C SER A 56 -4.46 4.52 -4.75
N ASN A 57 -5.35 3.74 -5.38
CA ASN A 57 -5.99 2.60 -4.75
C ASN A 57 -4.98 1.49 -4.50
N GLN A 58 -5.28 0.68 -3.47
CA GLN A 58 -4.45 -0.42 -3.01
C GLN A 58 -5.20 -1.74 -3.19
N PRO A 59 -4.49 -2.88 -3.32
CA PRO A 59 -3.04 -3.05 -3.29
C PRO A 59 -2.34 -2.33 -4.45
N MET A 60 -1.24 -1.63 -4.16
CA MET A 60 -0.47 -0.88 -5.15
C MET A 60 0.73 -1.68 -5.62
N THR A 61 0.92 -1.73 -6.94
CA THR A 61 2.09 -2.39 -7.55
C THR A 61 3.19 -1.37 -7.83
N SER A 62 4.43 -1.72 -7.54
CA SER A 62 5.60 -0.89 -7.87
C SER A 62 5.73 -0.66 -9.37
N ILE A 63 6.43 0.41 -9.78
CA ILE A 63 6.68 0.73 -11.20
C ILE A 63 7.39 -0.44 -11.92
N CYS A 64 8.29 -1.12 -11.24
CA CYS A 64 8.99 -2.29 -11.79
C CYS A 64 8.18 -3.60 -11.74
N ASN A 65 6.93 -3.59 -11.26
CA ASN A 65 6.03 -4.74 -11.10
C ASN A 65 6.55 -5.89 -10.22
N ARG A 66 7.60 -5.65 -9.41
CA ARG A 66 8.21 -6.69 -8.56
C ARG A 66 7.56 -6.78 -7.18
N TYR A 67 6.95 -5.71 -6.71
CA TYR A 67 6.39 -5.62 -5.38
C TYR A 67 4.95 -5.15 -5.40
N VAL A 68 4.16 -5.60 -4.43
CA VAL A 68 2.78 -5.18 -4.21
C VAL A 68 2.63 -4.79 -2.75
N LEU A 69 2.04 -3.64 -2.51
CA LEU A 69 1.90 -3.03 -1.19
C LEU A 69 0.44 -2.85 -0.80
N VAL A 70 0.14 -3.19 0.45
CA VAL A 70 -1.02 -2.69 1.19
C VAL A 70 -0.51 -1.87 2.38
N PHE A 71 -1.14 -0.74 2.64
CA PHE A 71 -0.66 0.25 3.60
C PHE A 71 -1.82 0.89 4.34
N ASN A 72 -1.65 1.06 5.64
CA ASN A 72 -2.53 1.85 6.49
C ASN A 72 -1.69 2.73 7.39
N GLY A 73 -1.83 4.04 7.25
CA GLY A 73 -1.06 4.98 8.04
C GLY A 73 -0.94 6.34 7.38
N SER A 74 0.03 7.10 7.85
CA SER A 74 0.46 8.38 7.29
C SER A 74 1.97 8.52 7.48
N ILE A 75 2.67 8.83 6.41
CA ILE A 75 4.11 9.14 6.42
C ILE A 75 4.25 10.67 6.46
N TYR A 76 4.68 11.20 7.59
CA TYR A 76 4.70 12.65 7.83
C TYR A 76 5.72 13.37 6.94
N ASN A 77 6.85 12.74 6.68
CA ASN A 77 7.90 13.28 5.82
C ASN A 77 7.82 12.80 4.36
N TYR A 78 6.63 12.35 3.89
CA TYR A 78 6.49 11.77 2.54
C TYR A 78 6.84 12.75 1.42
N LEU A 79 6.62 14.06 1.60
CA LEU A 79 6.98 15.07 0.60
C LEU A 79 8.50 15.17 0.40
N GLU A 80 9.27 15.09 1.48
CA GLU A 80 10.73 15.06 1.44
C GLU A 80 11.22 13.81 0.69
N LEU A 81 10.68 12.65 1.07
CA LEU A 81 11.03 11.37 0.45
C LEU A 81 10.59 11.31 -1.02
N ARG A 82 9.44 11.91 -1.36
CA ARG A 82 8.97 12.06 -2.73
C ARG A 82 9.96 12.88 -3.56
N ASN A 83 10.39 14.03 -3.05
CA ASN A 83 11.36 14.89 -3.73
C ASN A 83 12.70 14.17 -3.91
N TYR A 84 13.14 13.40 -2.94
CA TYR A 84 14.31 12.55 -3.06
C TYR A 84 14.21 11.58 -4.23
N LEU A 85 13.08 10.84 -4.35
CA LEU A 85 12.84 9.91 -5.46
C LEU A 85 12.81 10.63 -6.82
N LEU A 86 12.15 11.79 -6.90
CA LEU A 86 12.07 12.60 -8.13
C LEU A 86 13.45 13.10 -8.56
N ASN A 87 14.29 13.52 -7.62
CA ASN A 87 15.67 13.98 -7.90
C ASN A 87 16.57 12.84 -8.41
N LEU A 88 16.24 11.58 -8.07
CA LEU A 88 16.89 10.39 -8.63
C LEU A 88 16.32 9.98 -10.00
N GLY A 89 15.38 10.75 -10.56
CA GLY A 89 14.78 10.49 -11.87
C GLY A 89 13.63 9.48 -11.86
N ILE A 90 13.15 9.07 -10.69
CA ILE A 90 12.01 8.13 -10.58
C ILE A 90 10.72 8.88 -10.91
N LYS A 91 9.98 8.42 -11.93
CA LYS A 91 8.73 9.04 -12.40
C LYS A 91 7.55 8.46 -11.63
N LEU A 92 7.16 9.11 -10.54
CA LEU A 92 6.01 8.71 -9.74
C LEU A 92 4.69 8.98 -10.49
N ARG A 93 3.75 8.04 -10.38
CA ARG A 93 2.44 8.06 -11.06
C ARG A 93 1.37 8.81 -10.25
N THR A 94 1.55 8.87 -8.93
CA THR A 94 0.59 9.41 -7.97
C THR A 94 1.20 10.50 -7.11
N THR A 95 0.40 11.11 -6.25
CA THR A 95 0.87 12.03 -5.21
C THR A 95 0.75 11.42 -3.81
N SER A 96 0.49 10.10 -3.71
CA SER A 96 0.28 9.42 -2.44
C SER A 96 1.60 9.04 -1.76
N ASP A 97 1.55 8.97 -0.43
CA ASP A 97 2.62 8.42 0.40
C ASP A 97 2.81 6.91 0.16
N THR A 98 1.75 6.20 -0.21
CA THR A 98 1.79 4.78 -0.55
C THR A 98 2.78 4.48 -1.69
N GLU A 99 2.78 5.29 -2.76
CA GLU A 99 3.72 5.12 -3.86
C GLU A 99 5.15 5.45 -3.42
N VAL A 100 5.31 6.47 -2.60
CA VAL A 100 6.63 6.81 -2.04
C VAL A 100 7.23 5.65 -1.26
N ILE A 101 6.42 4.98 -0.41
CA ILE A 101 6.87 3.80 0.36
C ILE A 101 7.35 2.69 -0.57
N ILE A 102 6.52 2.30 -1.56
CA ILE A 102 6.85 1.15 -2.40
C ILE A 102 8.06 1.42 -3.29
N GLU A 103 8.21 2.62 -3.83
CA GLU A 103 9.35 2.96 -4.69
C GLU A 103 10.64 3.17 -3.87
N LEU A 104 10.56 3.66 -2.63
CA LEU A 104 11.70 3.62 -1.70
C LEU A 104 12.13 2.19 -1.39
N PHE A 105 11.17 1.27 -1.21
CA PHE A 105 11.49 -0.13 -0.98
C PHE A 105 12.16 -0.77 -2.22
N VAL A 106 11.72 -0.43 -3.43
CA VAL A 106 12.40 -0.84 -4.67
C VAL A 106 13.86 -0.41 -4.68
N LEU A 107 14.14 0.83 -4.25
CA LEU A 107 15.45 1.44 -4.29
C LEU A 107 16.39 0.94 -3.18
N GLU A 108 15.91 0.86 -1.96
CA GLU A 108 16.75 0.68 -0.75
C GLU A 108 16.46 -0.62 0.01
N GLY A 109 15.41 -1.35 -0.39
CA GLY A 109 14.95 -2.52 0.35
C GLY A 109 14.51 -2.15 1.78
N PRO A 110 14.65 -3.06 2.76
CA PRO A 110 14.23 -2.83 4.15
C PRO A 110 14.93 -1.66 4.83
N LYS A 111 16.08 -1.19 4.32
CA LYS A 111 16.81 -0.04 4.89
C LYS A 111 15.99 1.24 4.85
N MET A 112 15.04 1.36 3.92
CA MET A 112 14.16 2.53 3.82
C MET A 112 13.34 2.78 5.11
N LEU A 113 13.10 1.76 5.94
CA LEU A 113 12.34 1.89 7.19
C LEU A 113 12.91 2.95 8.13
N SER A 114 14.24 3.11 8.17
CA SER A 114 14.90 4.13 8.99
C SER A 114 14.65 5.56 8.52
N ARG A 115 14.15 5.75 7.31
CA ARG A 115 13.81 7.07 6.75
C ARG A 115 12.37 7.49 7.03
N LEU A 116 11.48 6.55 7.33
CA LEU A 116 10.07 6.83 7.50
C LEU A 116 9.79 7.48 8.85
N GLN A 117 9.06 8.57 8.84
CA GLN A 117 8.52 9.23 10.02
C GLN A 117 7.00 9.22 9.94
N GLY A 118 6.33 8.65 10.94
CA GLY A 118 4.88 8.57 10.92
C GLY A 118 4.30 7.43 11.75
N MET A 119 3.01 7.23 11.59
CA MET A 119 2.28 6.08 12.12
C MET A 119 1.84 5.21 10.96
N PHE A 120 2.35 3.99 10.89
CA PHE A 120 2.10 3.14 9.73
C PHE A 120 2.17 1.64 10.02
N SER A 121 1.48 0.89 9.14
CA SER A 121 1.55 -0.56 9.02
C SER A 121 1.46 -0.92 7.53
N PHE A 122 2.30 -1.83 7.05
CA PHE A 122 2.27 -2.36 5.68
C PHE A 122 2.87 -3.76 5.59
#